data_473f632a541279375a49e26b7df984a9
#
_entry.id   473f632a541279375a49e26b7df984a9
#
_cell.length_a   1.000
_cell.length_b   1.000
_cell.length_c   1.000
_cell.angle_alpha   90.00
_cell.angle_beta   90.00
_cell.angle_gamma   90.00
#
_symmetry.space_group_name_H-M   'P 1'
#
loop_
_entity.id
_entity.type
_entity.pdbx_description
1 polymer ?
#
loop_
_entity_poly.entity_id
_entity_poly.type
_entity_poly.pdbx_seq_one_letter_code
_entity_poly.pdbx_strand_id
1 'polypeptide(L)'
;MAKTNCETCQHDEEIWKDIPGYEGKYQVSSRGRVKSMSRVLVDSLGRKRKWKERILKPGDNGNGYEHVQLGVRHSRRVHSLVLEAFIGQRKPGDEACHNDGNRKHNCVANLRWDSRAENHDDKWKHGTVYQRNRTHCKRGHAYAGENLMWVPGRRERMARRCKSCEMASRRIKGKLELKPLREQIANEYYQRLNMSPNRGNNPKKGR
;
A
#
# COMPACT_ATOMS: atom_id res chain seq x y z
N MET A 1 22.92 2.94 -6.12
CA MET A 1 22.57 2.70 -4.71
C MET A 1 21.64 3.82 -4.30
N ALA A 2 20.33 3.53 -4.13
CA ALA A 2 19.37 4.55 -3.66
C ALA A 2 19.67 4.83 -2.19
N LYS A 3 20.17 6.00 -1.88
CA LYS A 3 20.29 6.51 -0.51
C LYS A 3 18.86 6.81 -0.05
N THR A 4 18.34 6.02 0.87
CA THR A 4 17.12 6.36 1.60
C THR A 4 17.46 7.53 2.53
N ASN A 5 17.13 8.75 2.12
CA ASN A 5 17.24 9.95 2.96
C ASN A 5 16.11 9.95 3.99
N CYS A 6 16.23 9.12 5.02
CA CYS A 6 15.40 9.25 6.21
C CYS A 6 16.18 10.06 7.24
N GLU A 7 15.74 11.28 7.55
CA GLU A 7 16.38 12.14 8.53
C GLU A 7 16.48 11.46 9.90
N THR A 8 15.49 10.68 10.31
CA THR A 8 15.48 9.89 11.55
C THR A 8 16.48 8.73 11.53
N CYS A 9 16.84 8.20 10.35
CA CYS A 9 17.78 7.08 10.23
C CYS A 9 19.24 7.53 9.99
N GLN A 10 19.50 8.82 9.81
CA GLN A 10 20.85 9.33 9.50
C GLN A 10 21.71 9.60 10.74
N HIS A 11 21.08 9.83 11.89
CA HIS A 11 21.77 10.28 13.10
C HIS A 11 22.16 9.16 14.08
N ASP A 12 21.53 7.98 13.98
CA ASP A 12 21.84 6.88 14.89
C ASP A 12 22.80 5.87 14.25
N GLU A 13 23.69 5.29 15.06
CA GLU A 13 24.55 4.19 14.64
C GLU A 13 23.70 3.02 14.12
N GLU A 14 24.14 2.39 13.03
CA GLU A 14 23.44 1.24 12.47
C GLU A 14 23.60 0.00 13.33
N ILE A 15 22.52 -0.44 13.95
CA ILE A 15 22.49 -1.59 14.85
C ILE A 15 22.14 -2.85 14.06
N TRP A 16 22.87 -3.95 14.31
CA TRP A 16 22.61 -5.25 13.71
C TRP A 16 22.09 -6.23 14.75
N LYS A 17 21.02 -6.97 14.42
CA LYS A 17 20.47 -8.04 15.25
C LYS A 17 20.32 -9.33 14.47
N ASP A 18 20.46 -10.45 15.15
CA ASP A 18 20.18 -11.76 14.55
C ASP A 18 18.71 -11.85 14.13
N ILE A 19 18.47 -12.47 12.99
CA ILE A 19 17.12 -12.75 12.51
C ILE A 19 16.58 -13.95 13.30
N PRO A 20 15.42 -13.84 13.97
CA PRO A 20 14.82 -14.94 14.70
C PRO A 20 14.65 -16.20 13.85
N GLY A 21 15.15 -17.34 14.37
CA GLY A 21 15.20 -18.62 13.67
C GLY A 21 16.36 -18.77 12.68
N TYR A 22 17.25 -17.76 12.60
CA TYR A 22 18.45 -17.78 11.75
C TYR A 22 19.69 -17.26 12.50
N GLU A 23 19.72 -17.41 13.81
CA GLU A 23 20.78 -16.95 14.70
C GLU A 23 22.15 -17.46 14.23
N GLY A 24 23.15 -16.58 14.23
CA GLY A 24 24.51 -16.87 13.75
C GLY A 24 24.64 -17.11 12.25
N LYS A 25 23.53 -17.08 11.48
CA LYS A 25 23.54 -17.27 10.03
C LYS A 25 23.23 -15.99 9.27
N TYR A 26 22.26 -15.20 9.76
CA TYR A 26 21.83 -13.96 9.12
C TYR A 26 21.48 -12.91 10.17
N GLN A 27 21.84 -11.66 9.86
CA GLN A 27 21.49 -10.50 10.64
C GLN A 27 20.74 -9.48 9.79
N VAL A 28 19.88 -8.69 10.45
CA VAL A 28 19.20 -7.54 9.85
C VAL A 28 19.57 -6.29 10.63
N SER A 29 19.71 -5.16 9.90
CA SER A 29 20.05 -3.89 10.51
C SER A 29 18.83 -3.03 10.80
N SER A 30 18.99 -2.06 11.71
CA SER A 30 18.02 -1.00 12.00
C SER A 30 17.64 -0.18 10.76
N ARG A 31 18.48 -0.20 9.72
CA ARG A 31 18.27 0.49 8.44
C ARG A 31 17.69 -0.40 7.32
N GLY A 32 17.29 -1.64 7.64
CA GLY A 32 16.71 -2.58 6.68
C GLY A 32 17.69 -3.26 5.75
N ARG A 33 18.99 -3.26 6.07
CA ARG A 33 19.98 -4.08 5.35
C ARG A 33 20.04 -5.48 5.97
N VAL A 34 20.25 -6.50 5.14
CA VAL A 34 20.37 -7.89 5.61
C VAL A 34 21.75 -8.41 5.23
N LYS A 35 22.42 -9.09 6.16
CA LYS A 35 23.72 -9.71 5.91
C LYS A 35 23.71 -11.19 6.24
N SER A 36 24.46 -11.96 5.47
CA SER A 36 24.83 -13.34 5.76
C SER A 36 26.12 -13.34 6.56
N MET A 37 26.12 -14.01 7.70
CA MET A 37 27.31 -14.12 8.54
C MET A 37 28.32 -15.13 7.96
N SER A 38 29.60 -14.91 8.27
CA SER A 38 30.64 -15.86 7.93
C SER A 38 30.44 -17.19 8.67
N ARG A 39 30.53 -18.30 7.97
CA ARG A 39 30.40 -19.64 8.55
C ARG A 39 31.07 -20.71 7.70
N VAL A 40 31.38 -21.83 8.34
CA VAL A 40 31.85 -23.03 7.64
C VAL A 40 30.67 -23.97 7.47
N LEU A 41 30.38 -24.34 6.22
CA LEU A 41 29.39 -25.35 5.91
C LEU A 41 30.13 -26.65 5.54
N VAL A 42 29.60 -27.76 6.02
CA VAL A 42 30.06 -29.09 5.63
C VAL A 42 29.00 -29.67 4.69
N ASP A 43 29.40 -30.05 3.49
CA ASP A 43 28.47 -30.67 2.53
C ASP A 43 28.28 -32.19 2.85
N SER A 44 27.39 -32.85 2.12
CA SER A 44 27.06 -34.27 2.32
C SER A 44 28.26 -35.22 2.10
N LEU A 45 29.32 -34.74 1.48
CA LEU A 45 30.59 -35.48 1.26
C LEU A 45 31.68 -35.11 2.28
N GLY A 46 31.32 -34.37 3.36
CA GLY A 46 32.25 -33.98 4.40
C GLY A 46 33.19 -32.81 4.04
N ARG A 47 33.02 -32.20 2.85
CA ARG A 47 33.87 -31.09 2.41
C ARG A 47 33.48 -29.78 3.08
N LYS A 48 34.48 -29.11 3.69
CA LYS A 48 34.30 -27.81 4.37
C LYS A 48 34.32 -26.66 3.36
N ARG A 49 33.29 -25.84 3.34
CA ARG A 49 33.21 -24.62 2.54
C ARG A 49 33.07 -23.41 3.46
N LYS A 50 34.01 -22.46 3.34
CA LYS A 50 33.93 -21.17 4.04
C LYS A 50 33.01 -20.22 3.29
N TRP A 51 31.95 -19.74 3.95
CA TRP A 51 31.11 -18.65 3.48
C TRP A 51 31.60 -17.36 4.14
N LYS A 52 31.87 -16.35 3.31
CA LYS A 52 32.26 -15.01 3.79
C LYS A 52 31.03 -14.21 4.15
N GLU A 53 31.16 -13.32 5.13
CA GLU A 53 30.14 -12.33 5.42
C GLU A 53 29.86 -11.47 4.19
N ARG A 54 28.60 -11.20 3.94
CA ARG A 54 28.19 -10.30 2.83
C ARG A 54 26.82 -9.69 3.08
N ILE A 55 26.64 -8.45 2.66
CA ILE A 55 25.33 -7.83 2.55
C ILE A 55 24.56 -8.47 1.39
N LEU A 56 23.34 -8.91 1.65
CA LEU A 56 22.45 -9.48 0.65
C LEU A 56 21.82 -8.37 -0.18
N LYS A 57 21.79 -8.52 -1.48
CA LYS A 57 21.06 -7.62 -2.38
C LYS A 57 19.57 -7.98 -2.34
N PRO A 58 18.67 -7.06 -1.93
CA PRO A 58 17.25 -7.35 -1.96
C PRO A 58 16.74 -7.40 -3.39
N GLY A 59 15.77 -8.30 -3.64
CA GLY A 59 14.99 -8.35 -4.87
C GLY A 59 13.66 -7.60 -4.69
N ASP A 60 13.03 -7.22 -5.79
CA ASP A 60 11.68 -6.67 -5.84
C ASP A 60 10.72 -7.76 -6.35
N ASN A 61 9.61 -7.98 -5.66
CA ASN A 61 8.62 -8.99 -6.03
C ASN A 61 7.51 -8.45 -6.96
N GLY A 62 7.73 -7.30 -7.60
CA GLY A 62 6.77 -6.65 -8.48
C GLY A 62 5.66 -5.86 -7.75
N ASN A 63 5.56 -6.00 -6.43
CA ASN A 63 4.61 -5.25 -5.58
C ASN A 63 5.28 -4.08 -4.84
N GLY A 64 6.54 -3.77 -5.15
CA GLY A 64 7.32 -2.71 -4.54
C GLY A 64 7.87 -3.05 -3.15
N TYR A 65 7.75 -4.28 -2.66
CA TYR A 65 8.35 -4.74 -1.41
C TYR A 65 9.68 -5.43 -1.66
N GLU A 66 10.68 -5.04 -0.89
CA GLU A 66 11.98 -5.70 -0.89
C GLU A 66 11.92 -7.05 -0.17
N HIS A 67 12.58 -8.06 -0.75
CA HIS A 67 12.73 -9.37 -0.16
C HIS A 67 14.16 -9.88 -0.30
N VAL A 68 14.56 -10.78 0.58
CA VAL A 68 15.87 -11.46 0.55
C VAL A 68 15.69 -12.96 0.66
N GLN A 69 16.65 -13.69 0.08
CA GLN A 69 16.69 -15.15 0.14
C GLN A 69 17.56 -15.60 1.32
N LEU A 70 16.95 -16.25 2.31
CA LEU A 70 17.63 -16.82 3.49
C LEU A 70 17.81 -18.33 3.33
N GLY A 71 18.92 -18.75 2.70
CA GLY A 71 19.14 -20.16 2.33
C GLY A 71 18.36 -20.60 1.10
N VAL A 72 18.13 -21.91 0.96
CA VAL A 72 17.44 -22.47 -0.20
C VAL A 72 15.93 -22.35 0.00
N ARG A 73 15.23 -21.71 -0.94
CA ARG A 73 13.75 -21.57 -0.99
C ARG A 73 13.09 -20.82 0.16
N HIS A 74 13.81 -20.05 0.97
CA HIS A 74 13.27 -19.23 2.04
C HIS A 74 13.33 -17.74 1.71
N SER A 75 12.40 -17.25 0.90
CA SER A 75 12.27 -15.82 0.62
C SER A 75 11.51 -15.12 1.75
N ARG A 76 12.08 -14.05 2.29
CA ARG A 76 11.49 -13.26 3.38
C ARG A 76 11.48 -11.77 3.03
N ARG A 77 10.42 -11.07 3.39
CA ARG A 77 10.32 -9.62 3.21
C ARG A 77 11.19 -8.89 4.22
N VAL A 78 11.95 -7.88 3.75
CA VAL A 78 12.91 -7.15 4.59
C VAL A 78 12.21 -6.46 5.78
N HIS A 79 11.09 -5.75 5.54
CA HIS A 79 10.36 -5.08 6.62
C HIS A 79 9.90 -6.04 7.74
N SER A 80 9.52 -7.28 7.39
CA SER A 80 9.13 -8.26 8.40
C SER A 80 10.32 -8.72 9.23
N LEU A 81 11.48 -8.91 8.60
CA LEU A 81 12.72 -9.27 9.31
C LEU A 81 13.15 -8.17 10.28
N VAL A 82 13.05 -6.90 9.87
CA VAL A 82 13.35 -5.76 10.76
C VAL A 82 12.40 -5.74 11.94
N LEU A 83 11.10 -5.84 11.70
CA LEU A 83 10.11 -5.82 12.78
C LEU A 83 10.29 -6.99 13.75
N GLU A 84 10.47 -8.21 13.23
CA GLU A 84 10.68 -9.38 14.09
C GLU A 84 11.94 -9.28 14.96
N ALA A 85 13.03 -8.72 14.42
CA ALA A 85 14.30 -8.61 15.14
C ALA A 85 14.33 -7.44 16.15
N PHE A 86 13.65 -6.33 15.86
CA PHE A 86 13.74 -5.10 16.67
C PHE A 86 12.53 -4.84 17.56
N ILE A 87 11.34 -5.20 17.10
CA ILE A 87 10.07 -4.94 17.80
C ILE A 87 9.51 -6.21 18.43
N GLY A 88 9.77 -7.38 17.82
CA GLY A 88 9.27 -8.67 18.27
C GLY A 88 8.31 -9.32 17.28
N GLN A 89 7.84 -10.51 17.62
CA GLN A 89 7.00 -11.29 16.72
C GLN A 89 5.65 -10.65 16.46
N ARG A 90 5.15 -10.88 15.24
CA ARG A 90 3.83 -10.43 14.79
C ARG A 90 2.72 -11.10 15.60
N LYS A 91 1.80 -10.31 16.16
CA LYS A 91 0.57 -10.85 16.75
C LYS A 91 -0.40 -11.34 15.67
N PRO A 92 -1.27 -12.32 15.95
CA PRO A 92 -2.32 -12.74 15.03
C PRO A 92 -3.17 -11.54 14.58
N GLY A 93 -3.32 -11.36 13.27
CA GLY A 93 -4.09 -10.27 12.68
C GLY A 93 -3.31 -9.00 12.36
N ASP A 94 -2.10 -8.83 12.88
CA ASP A 94 -1.26 -7.66 12.56
C ASP A 94 -0.65 -7.75 11.15
N GLU A 95 -0.39 -6.60 10.57
CA GLU A 95 0.31 -6.41 9.29
C GLU A 95 1.52 -5.49 9.51
N ALA A 96 2.56 -5.67 8.71
CA ALA A 96 3.70 -4.75 8.69
C ALA A 96 3.31 -3.44 7.96
N CYS A 97 3.44 -2.31 8.64
CA CYS A 97 3.07 -1.00 8.15
C CYS A 97 4.29 -0.09 8.02
N HIS A 98 4.31 0.72 6.93
CA HIS A 98 5.29 1.79 6.71
C HIS A 98 4.64 3.12 7.05
N ASN A 99 5.21 3.86 8.01
CA ASN A 99 4.65 5.11 8.51
C ASN A 99 4.57 6.20 7.43
N ASP A 100 5.53 6.21 6.50
CA ASP A 100 5.58 7.13 5.35
C ASP A 100 4.89 6.62 4.08
N GLY A 101 4.37 5.38 4.10
CA GLY A 101 3.77 4.71 2.93
C GLY A 101 4.76 4.23 1.88
N ASN A 102 6.06 4.44 2.04
CA ASN A 102 7.10 3.99 1.12
C ASN A 102 7.52 2.54 1.44
N ARG A 103 7.15 1.60 0.60
CA ARG A 103 7.39 0.15 0.76
C ARG A 103 8.86 -0.25 0.73
N LYS A 104 9.75 0.62 0.26
CA LYS A 104 11.21 0.40 0.20
C LYS A 104 11.95 1.01 1.39
N HIS A 105 11.28 1.79 2.21
CA HIS A 105 11.87 2.43 3.38
C HIS A 105 11.75 1.51 4.61
N ASN A 106 12.64 0.53 4.70
CA ASN A 106 12.62 -0.55 5.71
C ASN A 106 13.40 -0.22 7.00
N CYS A 107 13.55 1.06 7.35
CA CYS A 107 14.15 1.49 8.61
C CYS A 107 13.21 1.16 9.79
N VAL A 108 13.76 0.73 10.92
CA VAL A 108 12.98 0.36 12.11
C VAL A 108 12.09 1.51 12.60
N ALA A 109 12.55 2.76 12.55
CA ALA A 109 11.78 3.95 12.95
C ALA A 109 10.57 4.21 12.04
N ASN A 110 10.59 3.69 10.81
CA ASN A 110 9.50 3.83 9.84
C ASN A 110 8.52 2.65 9.85
N LEU A 111 8.80 1.60 10.62
CA LEU A 111 8.05 0.36 10.60
C LEU A 111 7.30 0.13 11.91
N ARG A 112 6.12 -0.45 11.84
CA ARG A 112 5.37 -0.93 13.00
C ARG A 112 4.51 -2.14 12.64
N TRP A 113 4.20 -2.96 13.65
CA TRP A 113 3.08 -3.89 13.59
C TRP A 113 1.79 -3.14 13.87
N ASP A 114 0.78 -3.37 13.06
CA ASP A 114 -0.52 -2.75 13.27
C ASP A 114 -1.65 -3.59 12.68
N SER A 115 -2.88 -3.30 13.09
CA SER A 115 -4.05 -4.00 12.59
C SER A 115 -4.28 -3.73 11.09
N ARG A 116 -4.95 -4.66 10.43
CA ARG A 116 -5.38 -4.47 9.03
C ARG A 116 -6.24 -3.21 8.86
N ALA A 117 -7.01 -2.83 9.88
CA ALA A 117 -7.84 -1.63 9.84
C ALA A 117 -6.99 -0.36 9.81
N GLU A 118 -5.99 -0.25 10.69
CA GLU A 118 -5.06 0.87 10.73
C GLU A 118 -4.21 0.96 9.46
N ASN A 119 -3.67 -0.17 8.98
CA ASN A 119 -2.95 -0.22 7.71
C ASN A 119 -3.81 0.25 6.52
N HIS A 120 -5.12 -0.06 6.54
CA HIS A 120 -6.03 0.49 5.54
C HIS A 120 -6.23 1.99 5.70
N ASP A 121 -6.27 2.49 6.94
CA ASP A 121 -6.42 3.91 7.22
C ASP A 121 -5.17 4.71 6.82
N ASP A 122 -3.99 4.14 6.98
CA ASP A 122 -2.75 4.74 6.47
C ASP A 122 -2.77 4.89 4.94
N LYS A 123 -3.31 3.93 4.20
CA LYS A 123 -3.49 4.07 2.75
C LYS A 123 -4.36 5.29 2.39
N TRP A 124 -5.33 5.63 3.25
CA TRP A 124 -6.12 6.86 3.08
C TRP A 124 -5.30 8.11 3.36
N LYS A 125 -4.52 8.12 4.45
CA LYS A 125 -3.63 9.25 4.81
C LYS A 125 -2.59 9.51 3.71
N HIS A 126 -1.96 8.45 3.21
CA HIS A 126 -0.94 8.53 2.16
C HIS A 126 -1.51 8.77 0.75
N GLY A 127 -2.84 8.81 0.58
CA GLY A 127 -3.45 9.01 -0.73
C GLY A 127 -3.26 7.85 -1.72
N THR A 128 -2.85 6.67 -1.25
CA THR A 128 -2.56 5.50 -2.11
C THR A 128 -3.79 4.63 -2.41
N VAL A 129 -4.97 5.05 -1.93
CA VAL A 129 -6.22 4.34 -2.23
C VAL A 129 -6.58 4.55 -3.70
N TYR A 130 -6.47 3.51 -4.50
CA TYR A 130 -6.78 3.55 -5.95
C TYR A 130 -8.12 4.21 -6.26
N GLN A 131 -9.16 3.94 -5.47
CA GLN A 131 -10.49 4.52 -5.67
C GLN A 131 -10.52 6.04 -5.46
N ARG A 132 -9.65 6.60 -4.61
CA ARG A 132 -9.53 8.04 -4.37
C ARG A 132 -8.86 8.75 -5.55
N ASN A 133 -7.91 8.09 -6.21
CA ASN A 133 -7.12 8.67 -7.30
C ASN A 133 -7.77 8.53 -8.67
N ARG A 134 -8.92 7.83 -8.76
CA ARG A 134 -9.63 7.71 -10.02
C ARG A 134 -10.25 9.06 -10.40
N THR A 135 -9.91 9.54 -11.58
CA THR A 135 -10.49 10.76 -12.16
C THR A 135 -11.82 10.49 -12.88
N HIS A 136 -12.07 9.23 -13.25
CA HIS A 136 -13.25 8.81 -13.99
C HIS A 136 -13.92 7.59 -13.35
N CYS A 137 -15.22 7.45 -13.56
CA CYS A 137 -15.96 6.24 -13.17
C CYS A 137 -15.64 5.07 -14.12
N LYS A 138 -16.16 3.87 -13.84
CA LYS A 138 -15.95 2.68 -14.69
C LYS A 138 -16.45 2.84 -16.14
N ARG A 139 -17.35 3.81 -16.40
CA ARG A 139 -17.91 4.13 -17.73
C ARG A 139 -17.27 5.36 -18.35
N GLY A 140 -16.11 5.80 -17.87
CA GLY A 140 -15.40 6.94 -18.46
C GLY A 140 -15.94 8.34 -18.11
N HIS A 141 -16.98 8.48 -17.30
CA HIS A 141 -17.48 9.80 -16.91
C HIS A 141 -16.54 10.42 -15.87
N ALA A 142 -16.08 11.66 -16.08
CA ALA A 142 -15.22 12.36 -15.15
C ALA A 142 -15.91 12.61 -13.80
N TYR A 143 -15.15 12.45 -12.72
CA TYR A 143 -15.54 12.88 -11.37
C TYR A 143 -15.23 14.36 -11.19
N ALA A 144 -15.90 15.22 -11.95
CA ALA A 144 -15.69 16.67 -11.95
C ALA A 144 -17.02 17.42 -12.10
N GLY A 145 -17.03 18.70 -11.68
CA GLY A 145 -18.17 19.60 -11.80
C GLY A 145 -19.48 19.00 -11.29
N GLU A 146 -20.56 19.21 -12.02
CA GLU A 146 -21.91 18.74 -11.71
C GLU A 146 -22.04 17.20 -11.63
N ASN A 147 -21.13 16.45 -12.26
CA ASN A 147 -21.16 14.99 -12.27
C ASN A 147 -20.54 14.34 -11.04
N LEU A 148 -19.79 15.09 -10.21
CA LEU A 148 -19.25 14.59 -8.96
C LEU A 148 -20.27 14.72 -7.84
N MET A 149 -20.60 13.60 -7.22
CA MET A 149 -21.46 13.53 -6.04
C MET A 149 -20.69 12.98 -4.86
N TRP A 150 -20.79 13.65 -3.72
CA TRP A 150 -20.30 13.15 -2.44
C TRP A 150 -21.45 12.54 -1.64
N VAL A 151 -21.30 11.31 -1.20
CA VAL A 151 -22.32 10.60 -0.44
C VAL A 151 -21.70 10.02 0.85
N PRO A 152 -22.46 9.88 1.93
CA PRO A 152 -22.01 9.18 3.12
C PRO A 152 -21.54 7.76 2.77
N GLY A 153 -20.34 7.42 3.22
CA GLY A 153 -19.74 6.11 3.08
C GLY A 153 -19.66 5.39 4.42
N ARG A 154 -18.92 4.29 4.45
CA ARG A 154 -18.65 3.56 5.70
C ARG A 154 -17.71 4.36 6.60
N ARG A 155 -17.86 4.26 7.94
CA ARG A 155 -17.01 4.88 8.96
C ARG A 155 -16.93 6.41 8.79
N GLU A 156 -18.07 7.06 8.56
CA GLU A 156 -18.20 8.53 8.47
C GLU A 156 -17.39 9.19 7.34
N ARG A 157 -16.84 8.39 6.44
CA ARG A 157 -16.07 8.90 5.28
C ARG A 157 -16.99 9.19 4.13
N MET A 158 -16.75 10.33 3.47
CA MET A 158 -17.46 10.66 2.23
C MET A 158 -16.93 9.85 1.05
N ALA A 159 -17.84 9.27 0.28
CA ALA A 159 -17.53 8.52 -0.93
C ALA A 159 -17.95 9.30 -2.18
N ARG A 160 -17.11 9.25 -3.23
CA ARG A 160 -17.41 9.87 -4.51
C ARG A 160 -18.30 8.96 -5.35
N ARG A 161 -19.34 9.51 -5.94
CA ARG A 161 -20.19 8.84 -6.92
C ARG A 161 -20.33 9.65 -8.19
N CYS A 162 -20.51 8.96 -9.30
CA CYS A 162 -20.82 9.54 -10.58
C CYS A 162 -22.34 9.80 -10.66
N LYS A 163 -22.74 11.05 -10.71
CA LYS A 163 -24.15 11.48 -10.72
C LYS A 163 -24.90 10.91 -11.93
N SER A 164 -24.31 10.93 -13.12
CA SER A 164 -24.88 10.36 -14.33
C SER A 164 -25.20 8.87 -14.19
N CYS A 165 -24.25 8.09 -13.66
CA CYS A 165 -24.45 6.66 -13.40
C CYS A 165 -25.49 6.38 -12.31
N GLU A 166 -25.58 7.22 -11.30
CA GLU A 166 -26.59 7.13 -10.24
C GLU A 166 -27.98 7.43 -10.79
N MET A 167 -28.13 8.49 -11.60
CA MET A 167 -29.39 8.85 -12.27
C MET A 167 -29.85 7.73 -13.22
N ALA A 168 -28.93 7.18 -14.01
CA ALA A 168 -29.26 6.03 -14.88
C ALA A 168 -29.71 4.82 -14.05
N SER A 169 -29.03 4.54 -12.93
CA SER A 169 -29.41 3.44 -12.04
C SER A 169 -30.80 3.62 -11.43
N ARG A 170 -31.16 4.85 -11.05
CA ARG A 170 -32.52 5.17 -10.56
C ARG A 170 -33.57 5.00 -11.63
N ARG A 171 -33.31 5.48 -12.88
CA ARG A 171 -34.23 5.38 -14.00
C ARG A 171 -34.56 3.94 -14.39
N ILE A 172 -33.58 3.04 -14.32
CA ILE A 172 -33.74 1.63 -14.69
C ILE A 172 -34.18 0.72 -13.51
N LYS A 173 -34.30 1.27 -12.30
CA LYS A 173 -34.72 0.48 -11.12
C LYS A 173 -36.12 -0.07 -11.34
N GLY A 174 -36.25 -1.40 -11.28
CA GLY A 174 -37.52 -2.11 -11.49
C GLY A 174 -37.90 -2.30 -12.97
N LYS A 175 -37.12 -1.79 -13.93
CA LYS A 175 -37.38 -1.85 -15.39
C LYS A 175 -36.34 -2.76 -16.05
N LEU A 176 -36.66 -4.05 -16.19
CA LEU A 176 -35.72 -5.03 -16.73
C LEU A 176 -35.32 -4.75 -18.17
N GLU A 177 -36.27 -4.25 -18.98
CA GLU A 177 -36.08 -3.86 -20.37
C GLU A 177 -35.07 -2.74 -20.60
N LEU A 178 -34.85 -1.88 -19.58
CA LEU A 178 -33.89 -0.80 -19.66
C LEU A 178 -32.47 -1.17 -19.18
N LYS A 179 -32.28 -2.36 -18.60
CA LYS A 179 -30.96 -2.79 -18.10
C LYS A 179 -29.88 -2.80 -19.18
N PRO A 180 -30.10 -3.28 -20.40
CA PRO A 180 -29.11 -3.25 -21.48
C PRO A 180 -28.71 -1.82 -21.87
N LEU A 181 -29.63 -0.86 -21.74
CA LEU A 181 -29.43 0.56 -22.11
C LEU A 181 -28.73 1.39 -21.00
N ARG A 182 -28.31 0.77 -19.91
CA ARG A 182 -27.74 1.49 -18.75
C ARG A 182 -26.59 2.43 -19.10
N GLU A 183 -25.71 1.99 -19.97
CA GLU A 183 -24.55 2.79 -20.38
C GLU A 183 -24.97 3.96 -21.23
N GLN A 184 -25.82 3.74 -22.21
CA GLN A 184 -26.38 4.79 -23.06
C GLN A 184 -27.09 5.84 -22.21
N ILE A 185 -27.99 5.43 -21.31
CA ILE A 185 -28.72 6.34 -20.42
C ILE A 185 -27.76 7.14 -19.51
N ALA A 186 -26.69 6.51 -19.02
CA ALA A 186 -25.70 7.20 -18.22
C ALA A 186 -24.90 8.23 -19.03
N ASN A 187 -24.58 7.93 -20.29
CA ASN A 187 -23.91 8.85 -21.21
C ASN A 187 -24.81 10.05 -21.55
N GLU A 188 -26.09 9.82 -21.78
CA GLU A 188 -27.06 10.91 -22.01
C GLU A 188 -27.14 11.88 -20.81
N TYR A 189 -27.20 11.36 -19.58
CA TYR A 189 -27.16 12.20 -18.39
C TYR A 189 -25.82 12.94 -18.23
N TYR A 190 -24.73 12.30 -18.59
CA TYR A 190 -23.39 12.91 -18.54
C TYR A 190 -23.28 14.09 -19.50
N GLN A 191 -23.75 13.93 -20.73
CA GLN A 191 -23.80 15.02 -21.72
C GLN A 191 -24.66 16.19 -21.22
N ARG A 192 -25.84 15.91 -20.69
CA ARG A 192 -26.74 16.97 -20.17
C ARG A 192 -26.12 17.76 -19.03
N LEU A 193 -25.40 17.08 -18.11
CA LEU A 193 -24.73 17.75 -16.99
C LEU A 193 -23.55 18.62 -17.45
N ASN A 194 -22.86 18.22 -18.52
CA ASN A 194 -21.74 19.00 -19.05
C ASN A 194 -22.16 20.12 -20.00
N MET A 195 -23.35 20.01 -20.62
CA MET A 195 -23.89 21.04 -21.49
C MET A 195 -24.67 22.14 -20.77
N SER A 196 -25.01 21.92 -19.47
CA SER A 196 -25.65 22.95 -18.66
C SER A 196 -24.63 24.03 -18.32
N PRO A 197 -24.80 25.28 -18.80
CA PRO A 197 -23.91 26.36 -18.38
C PRO A 197 -24.02 26.52 -16.85
N ASN A 198 -22.88 26.70 -16.22
CA ASN A 198 -22.67 26.91 -14.78
C ASN A 198 -23.83 27.73 -14.17
N ARG A 199 -24.80 27.09 -13.52
CA ARG A 199 -25.63 27.79 -12.56
C ARG A 199 -24.75 27.99 -11.33
N GLY A 200 -24.21 29.21 -11.23
CA GLY A 200 -23.31 29.65 -10.18
C GLY A 200 -23.76 29.12 -8.83
N ASN A 201 -22.82 28.57 -8.08
CA ASN A 201 -22.93 28.31 -6.65
C ASN A 201 -23.29 29.61 -5.96
N ASN A 202 -24.59 29.80 -5.71
CA ASN A 202 -25.04 30.83 -4.78
C ASN A 202 -24.91 30.24 -3.36
N PRO A 203 -23.95 30.68 -2.54
CA PRO A 203 -23.88 30.23 -1.17
C PRO A 203 -25.14 30.72 -0.46
N LYS A 204 -25.98 29.79 -0.01
CA LYS A 204 -27.10 30.12 0.86
C LYS A 204 -26.55 30.89 2.05
N LYS A 205 -26.86 32.21 2.08
CA LYS A 205 -26.70 33.05 3.26
C LYS A 205 -27.44 32.37 4.41
N GLY A 206 -26.69 32.11 5.50
CA GLY A 206 -27.25 31.64 6.75
C GLY A 206 -28.30 32.61 7.32
N ARG A 207 -29.27 32.04 7.92
CA ARG A 207 -30.07 32.64 9.00
C ARG A 207 -29.79 31.86 10.27
#